data_1b437063f6384a8e454bbdfaf78f6d36
#
_entry.id   1b437063f6384a8e454bbdfaf78f6d36
#
_cell.length_a   1.000
_cell.length_b   1.000
_cell.length_c   1.000
_cell.angle_alpha   90.00
_cell.angle_beta   90.00
_cell.angle_gamma   90.00
#
_symmetry.space_group_name_H-M   'P 1'
#
loop_
_entity.id
_entity.type
_entity.pdbx_description
1 polymer ?
#
loop_
_entity_poly.entity_id
_entity_poly.type
_entity_poly.pdbx_seq_one_letter_code
_entity_poly.pdbx_strand_id
1 'polypeptide(L)'
;MKNLKNFLFIVLPAVFLFSCASEEDKMKTIALFNEENLDNWVIYAETDTVDLDTVWYVQDSVIHCTGNPWGYLRTKESYQDYKLHVEWRWPEEPGNSGVFVHVQGDNQLWPTCIEAQLWDRNAGDFVAMGESDFNERVDKTKRLVQKSAETAEVEPGGWNAYDIECFGDSIKLFVNDVLMNVATGVTVTSGDIALQGEGKPTEFKNVYIEVKEE
;
A
#
# COMPACT_ATOMS: atom_id res chain seq x y z
N MET A 1 29.42 1.03 83.84
CA MET A 1 28.67 0.17 82.96
C MET A 1 28.27 0.98 81.72
N LYS A 2 28.95 0.80 80.57
CA LYS A 2 28.75 1.57 79.35
C LYS A 2 27.94 0.73 78.39
N ASN A 3 26.72 1.18 78.05
CA ASN A 3 25.86 0.53 77.05
C ASN A 3 26.35 0.92 75.64
N LEU A 4 26.83 -0.07 74.89
CA LEU A 4 27.20 0.03 73.46
C LEU A 4 25.93 -0.24 72.64
N LYS A 5 25.40 0.77 71.95
CA LYS A 5 24.30 0.62 71.02
C LYS A 5 24.86 0.23 69.65
N ASN A 6 24.59 -1.02 69.22
CA ASN A 6 24.90 -1.46 67.88
C ASN A 6 23.92 -0.82 66.88
N PHE A 7 24.46 0.00 65.97
CA PHE A 7 23.75 0.53 64.81
C PHE A 7 23.93 -0.48 63.65
N LEU A 8 22.84 -1.12 63.29
CA LEU A 8 22.78 -2.00 62.11
C LEU A 8 22.53 -1.15 60.86
N PHE A 9 23.56 -1.00 59.97
CA PHE A 9 23.41 -0.37 58.69
C PHE A 9 22.79 -1.37 57.70
N ILE A 10 21.51 -1.19 57.31
CA ILE A 10 20.89 -1.94 56.21
C ILE A 10 21.26 -1.23 54.91
N VAL A 11 22.16 -1.84 54.14
CA VAL A 11 22.47 -1.42 52.76
C VAL A 11 21.42 -2.03 51.85
N LEU A 12 20.48 -1.21 51.35
CA LEU A 12 19.53 -1.64 50.31
C LEU A 12 20.27 -1.61 48.95
N PRO A 13 20.29 -2.72 48.19
CA PRO A 13 20.82 -2.70 46.82
C PRO A 13 19.88 -1.89 45.93
N ALA A 14 20.35 -0.81 45.34
CA ALA A 14 19.65 -0.10 44.30
C ALA A 14 19.61 -0.97 43.03
N VAL A 15 18.43 -1.53 42.74
CA VAL A 15 18.19 -2.22 41.43
C VAL A 15 17.98 -1.13 40.40
N PHE A 16 19.01 -0.90 39.58
CA PHE A 16 18.87 -0.11 38.35
C PHE A 16 18.09 -0.94 37.31
N LEU A 17 16.81 -0.65 37.15
CA LEU A 17 16.04 -1.12 36.02
C LEU A 17 16.52 -0.33 34.79
N PHE A 18 17.37 -0.93 33.98
CA PHE A 18 17.60 -0.46 32.61
C PHE A 18 16.29 -0.67 31.84
N SER A 19 15.53 0.37 31.67
CA SER A 19 14.47 0.43 30.67
C SER A 19 15.16 0.47 29.30
N CYS A 20 15.19 -0.66 28.59
CA CYS A 20 15.39 -0.65 27.14
C CYS A 20 14.15 0.00 26.54
N ALA A 21 14.18 1.33 26.35
CA ALA A 21 13.34 1.97 25.39
C ALA A 21 13.79 1.44 24.02
N SER A 22 12.95 0.67 23.34
CA SER A 22 13.13 0.43 21.91
C SER A 22 13.16 1.79 21.23
N GLU A 23 14.24 2.11 20.51
CA GLU A 23 14.19 3.22 19.56
C GLU A 23 12.99 2.91 18.65
N GLU A 24 11.94 3.73 18.73
CA GLU A 24 10.89 3.71 17.72
C GLU A 24 11.58 4.08 16.41
N ASP A 25 11.58 3.15 15.45
CA ASP A 25 12.10 3.39 14.11
C ASP A 25 11.39 4.64 13.56
N LYS A 26 12.15 5.72 13.36
CA LYS A 26 11.58 6.92 12.77
C LYS A 26 11.20 6.63 11.34
N MET A 27 9.98 6.97 11.00
CA MET A 27 9.45 6.84 9.64
C MET A 27 9.50 8.20 8.95
N LYS A 28 9.90 8.19 7.68
CA LYS A 28 9.90 9.36 6.79
C LYS A 28 8.78 9.18 5.78
N THR A 29 7.93 10.19 5.63
CA THR A 29 6.89 10.23 4.61
C THR A 29 7.45 10.77 3.29
N ILE A 30 7.15 10.10 2.19
CA ILE A 30 7.47 10.50 0.81
C ILE A 30 6.14 10.61 0.06
N ALA A 31 5.77 11.82 -0.35
CA ALA A 31 4.60 12.03 -1.18
C ALA A 31 4.86 11.49 -2.60
N LEU A 32 4.06 10.52 -3.03
CA LEU A 32 4.09 10.03 -4.42
C LEU A 32 3.25 10.94 -5.33
N PHE A 33 2.20 11.55 -4.79
CA PHE A 33 1.39 12.57 -5.45
C PHE A 33 1.54 13.91 -4.73
N ASN A 34 1.87 14.95 -5.47
CA ASN A 34 2.13 16.31 -4.95
C ASN A 34 0.89 17.21 -4.95
N GLU A 35 -0.31 16.68 -5.26
CA GLU A 35 -1.59 17.37 -5.36
C GLU A 35 -1.69 18.40 -6.52
N GLU A 36 -0.64 18.57 -7.32
CA GLU A 36 -0.58 19.58 -8.39
C GLU A 36 -0.52 18.95 -9.80
N ASN A 37 0.31 17.89 -9.96
CA ASN A 37 0.57 17.30 -11.27
C ASN A 37 0.99 15.81 -11.16
N LEU A 38 1.21 15.17 -12.32
CA LEU A 38 1.62 13.76 -12.44
C LEU A 38 3.11 13.62 -12.80
N ASP A 39 3.95 14.62 -12.49
CA ASP A 39 5.37 14.63 -12.90
C ASP A 39 6.18 13.46 -12.33
N ASN A 40 5.78 12.90 -11.20
CA ASN A 40 6.42 11.73 -10.58
C ASN A 40 5.96 10.39 -11.19
N TRP A 41 5.08 10.43 -12.18
CA TRP A 41 4.42 9.26 -12.73
C TRP A 41 4.67 9.08 -14.21
N VAL A 42 4.49 7.87 -14.70
CA VAL A 42 4.41 7.49 -16.12
C VAL A 42 3.03 6.93 -16.37
N ILE A 43 2.32 7.47 -17.34
CA ILE A 43 1.03 6.96 -17.77
C ILE A 43 1.29 5.84 -18.79
N TYR A 44 0.67 4.69 -18.59
CA TYR A 44 0.58 3.61 -19.57
C TYR A 44 -0.87 3.32 -19.89
N ALA A 45 -1.19 3.11 -21.15
CA ALA A 45 -2.48 2.64 -21.61
C ALA A 45 -2.31 1.55 -22.69
N GLU A 46 -3.33 0.72 -22.84
CA GLU A 46 -3.36 -0.37 -23.85
C GLU A 46 -3.33 0.12 -25.29
N THR A 47 -3.49 1.41 -25.51
CA THR A 47 -3.44 2.05 -26.82
C THR A 47 -2.74 3.41 -26.73
N ASP A 48 -2.10 3.80 -27.82
CA ASP A 48 -1.44 5.12 -28.02
C ASP A 48 -2.31 6.09 -28.87
N THR A 49 -3.56 5.71 -29.16
CA THR A 49 -4.44 6.48 -30.06
C THR A 49 -5.22 7.60 -29.37
N VAL A 50 -5.10 7.73 -28.06
CA VAL A 50 -5.76 8.75 -27.23
C VAL A 50 -4.75 9.66 -26.57
N ASP A 51 -5.18 10.88 -26.29
CA ASP A 51 -4.42 11.80 -25.45
C ASP A 51 -4.51 11.33 -23.99
N LEU A 52 -3.39 10.84 -23.46
CA LEU A 52 -3.33 10.23 -22.12
C LEU A 52 -3.64 11.23 -21.01
N ASP A 53 -3.41 12.53 -21.22
CA ASP A 53 -3.77 13.61 -20.30
C ASP A 53 -5.29 13.81 -20.18
N THR A 54 -6.07 13.22 -21.09
CA THR A 54 -7.54 13.15 -20.98
C THR A 54 -8.04 11.93 -20.22
N VAL A 55 -7.18 10.93 -20.03
CA VAL A 55 -7.48 9.69 -19.30
C VAL A 55 -7.08 9.80 -17.84
N TRP A 56 -5.89 10.35 -17.59
CA TRP A 56 -5.34 10.60 -16.28
C TRP A 56 -5.02 12.09 -16.12
N TYR A 57 -5.65 12.76 -15.21
CA TYR A 57 -5.45 14.19 -14.99
C TYR A 57 -5.63 14.58 -13.52
N VAL A 58 -5.12 15.75 -13.16
CA VAL A 58 -5.28 16.32 -11.81
C VAL A 58 -6.29 17.46 -11.87
N GLN A 59 -7.27 17.42 -10.98
CA GLN A 59 -8.20 18.51 -10.74
C GLN A 59 -8.55 18.56 -9.26
N ASP A 60 -8.57 19.75 -8.66
CA ASP A 60 -8.92 19.99 -7.25
C ASP A 60 -8.11 19.09 -6.27
N SER A 61 -6.79 18.95 -6.52
CA SER A 61 -5.87 18.12 -5.74
C SER A 61 -6.22 16.62 -5.73
N VAL A 62 -6.94 16.15 -6.75
CA VAL A 62 -7.35 14.77 -6.94
C VAL A 62 -6.84 14.26 -8.28
N ILE A 63 -6.31 13.03 -8.29
CA ILE A 63 -6.03 12.30 -9.52
C ILE A 63 -7.35 11.70 -10.02
N HIS A 64 -7.71 12.02 -11.24
CA HIS A 64 -8.86 11.46 -11.94
C HIS A 64 -8.41 10.46 -12.99
N CYS A 65 -9.07 9.31 -13.05
CA CYS A 65 -8.95 8.33 -14.10
C CYS A 65 -10.30 8.06 -14.73
N THR A 66 -10.39 8.12 -16.06
CA THR A 66 -11.65 7.79 -16.77
C THR A 66 -11.91 6.29 -16.86
N GLY A 67 -10.87 5.47 -16.62
CA GLY A 67 -10.93 4.02 -16.73
C GLY A 67 -10.87 3.46 -18.15
N ASN A 68 -10.89 4.29 -19.18
CA ASN A 68 -10.77 3.89 -20.58
C ASN A 68 -9.89 4.88 -21.37
N PRO A 69 -8.92 4.37 -22.17
CA PRO A 69 -8.49 2.98 -22.30
C PRO A 69 -7.94 2.41 -20.99
N TRP A 70 -7.88 1.08 -20.88
CA TRP A 70 -7.28 0.40 -19.73
C TRP A 70 -5.79 0.71 -19.65
N GLY A 71 -5.31 0.82 -18.43
CA GLY A 71 -3.92 1.14 -18.17
C GLY A 71 -3.67 1.46 -16.71
N TYR A 72 -2.59 2.18 -16.46
CA TYR A 72 -2.22 2.57 -15.10
C TYR A 72 -1.32 3.80 -15.08
N LEU A 73 -1.27 4.42 -13.92
CA LEU A 73 -0.36 5.47 -13.56
C LEU A 73 0.74 4.85 -12.69
N ARG A 74 2.01 4.80 -13.16
CA ARG A 74 3.14 4.11 -12.52
C ARG A 74 4.17 5.10 -12.02
N THR A 75 4.71 4.93 -10.81
CA THR A 75 5.81 5.75 -10.28
C THR A 75 7.06 5.61 -11.14
N LYS A 76 7.84 6.71 -11.24
CA LYS A 76 9.15 6.70 -11.90
C LYS A 76 10.23 6.02 -11.09
N GLU A 77 10.06 5.98 -9.77
CA GLU A 77 10.99 5.40 -8.83
C GLU A 77 10.45 4.07 -8.30
N SER A 78 11.38 3.16 -8.01
CA SER A 78 11.08 1.86 -7.38
C SER A 78 11.28 1.95 -5.87
N TYR A 79 10.50 1.18 -5.13
CA TYR A 79 10.49 1.17 -3.67
C TYR A 79 10.58 -0.25 -3.11
N GLN A 80 11.08 -0.35 -1.88
CA GLN A 80 11.17 -1.56 -1.08
C GLN A 80 10.97 -1.20 0.38
N ASP A 81 10.35 -2.08 1.17
CA ASP A 81 10.15 -1.90 2.61
C ASP A 81 9.46 -0.57 2.98
N TYR A 82 8.19 -0.46 2.62
CA TYR A 82 7.38 0.73 2.85
C TYR A 82 5.98 0.38 3.35
N LYS A 83 5.32 1.37 3.93
CA LYS A 83 3.88 1.41 4.08
C LYS A 83 3.33 2.42 3.07
N LEU A 84 2.48 1.98 2.15
CA LEU A 84 1.80 2.82 1.17
C LEU A 84 0.42 3.18 1.69
N HIS A 85 0.06 4.46 1.58
CA HIS A 85 -1.28 4.97 1.80
C HIS A 85 -1.85 5.50 0.50
N VAL A 86 -3.10 5.13 0.17
CA VAL A 86 -3.85 5.59 -0.99
C VAL A 86 -5.31 5.79 -0.59
N GLU A 87 -5.84 6.99 -0.77
CA GLU A 87 -7.28 7.18 -0.70
C GLU A 87 -7.90 7.08 -2.10
N TRP A 88 -9.00 6.32 -2.22
CA TRP A 88 -9.71 6.16 -3.49
C TRP A 88 -11.22 6.27 -3.32
N ARG A 89 -11.92 6.57 -4.41
CA ARG A 89 -13.38 6.46 -4.50
C ARG A 89 -13.86 6.21 -5.92
N TRP A 90 -15.07 5.73 -6.02
CA TRP A 90 -15.86 5.69 -7.23
C TRP A 90 -16.71 6.98 -7.27
N PRO A 91 -16.44 7.96 -8.17
CA PRO A 91 -17.23 9.19 -8.21
C PRO A 91 -18.68 8.98 -8.67
N GLU A 92 -18.90 7.89 -9.43
CA GLU A 92 -20.19 7.49 -10.00
C GLU A 92 -20.49 6.04 -9.62
N GLU A 93 -20.68 5.16 -10.62
CA GLU A 93 -20.90 3.75 -10.43
C GLU A 93 -19.59 3.04 -10.06
N PRO A 94 -19.59 2.12 -9.10
CA PRO A 94 -18.41 1.32 -8.79
C PRO A 94 -18.01 0.42 -9.95
N GLY A 95 -16.74 0.05 -10.00
CA GLY A 95 -16.17 -0.74 -11.07
C GLY A 95 -15.01 -1.61 -10.66
N ASN A 96 -13.98 -1.64 -11.51
CA ASN A 96 -12.72 -2.31 -11.27
C ASN A 96 -11.55 -1.33 -11.32
N SER A 97 -10.63 -1.50 -10.40
CA SER A 97 -9.36 -0.80 -10.28
C SER A 97 -8.44 -1.60 -9.37
N GLY A 98 -7.22 -1.15 -9.16
CA GLY A 98 -6.24 -1.82 -8.31
C GLY A 98 -5.07 -0.91 -7.96
N VAL A 99 -4.36 -1.28 -6.90
CA VAL A 99 -3.06 -0.71 -6.58
C VAL A 99 -2.02 -1.81 -6.81
N PHE A 100 -1.11 -1.58 -7.77
CA PHE A 100 -0.03 -2.52 -8.06
C PHE A 100 1.17 -2.18 -7.18
N VAL A 101 1.72 -3.16 -6.50
CA VAL A 101 2.95 -3.03 -5.73
C VAL A 101 4.04 -3.89 -6.35
N HIS A 102 5.28 -3.39 -6.33
CA HIS A 102 6.47 -4.06 -6.84
C HIS A 102 6.37 -4.40 -8.34
N VAL A 103 5.92 -3.44 -9.16
CA VAL A 103 5.82 -3.60 -10.63
C VAL A 103 7.21 -3.80 -11.22
N GLN A 104 7.36 -4.87 -12.02
CA GLN A 104 8.60 -5.28 -12.67
C GLN A 104 8.57 -5.03 -14.17
N GLY A 105 9.77 -4.81 -14.73
CA GLY A 105 10.01 -4.81 -16.18
C GLY A 105 9.40 -3.62 -16.92
N ASP A 106 9.33 -3.75 -18.24
CA ASP A 106 8.77 -2.74 -19.12
C ASP A 106 7.25 -2.64 -18.99
N ASN A 107 6.69 -1.51 -19.44
CA ASN A 107 5.26 -1.28 -19.44
C ASN A 107 4.53 -2.26 -20.35
N GLN A 108 3.53 -2.94 -19.81
CA GLN A 108 2.61 -3.82 -20.50
C GLN A 108 1.29 -3.87 -19.73
N LEU A 109 0.18 -4.18 -20.37
CA LEU A 109 -1.15 -4.08 -19.75
C LEU A 109 -1.26 -4.84 -18.41
N TRP A 110 -0.63 -6.01 -18.34
CA TRP A 110 -0.59 -6.84 -17.13
C TRP A 110 0.87 -7.12 -16.74
N PRO A 111 1.55 -6.18 -16.05
CA PRO A 111 2.95 -6.36 -15.68
C PRO A 111 3.10 -7.41 -14.56
N THR A 112 4.30 -7.93 -14.36
CA THR A 112 4.59 -8.75 -13.18
C THR A 112 4.57 -7.87 -11.93
N CYS A 113 3.62 -8.10 -11.03
CA CYS A 113 3.44 -7.38 -9.76
C CYS A 113 2.48 -8.14 -8.84
N ILE A 114 2.30 -7.67 -7.63
CA ILE A 114 1.14 -8.04 -6.80
C ILE A 114 0.13 -6.90 -6.87
N GLU A 115 -1.12 -7.23 -7.21
CA GLU A 115 -2.22 -6.28 -7.18
C GLU A 115 -2.99 -6.39 -5.87
N ALA A 116 -3.11 -5.27 -5.20
CA ALA A 116 -4.07 -5.02 -4.14
C ALA A 116 -5.37 -4.55 -4.80
N GLN A 117 -6.33 -5.45 -4.90
CA GLN A 117 -7.54 -5.30 -5.70
C GLN A 117 -8.46 -4.20 -5.14
N LEU A 118 -9.06 -3.42 -6.04
CA LEU A 118 -10.10 -2.42 -5.74
C LEU A 118 -11.44 -2.71 -6.43
N TRP A 119 -11.69 -3.90 -6.95
CA TRP A 119 -12.99 -4.22 -7.53
C TRP A 119 -14.10 -4.07 -6.47
N ASP A 120 -15.22 -3.48 -6.84
CA ASP A 120 -16.35 -3.17 -5.96
C ASP A 120 -16.67 -4.29 -4.98
N ARG A 121 -16.71 -3.97 -3.69
CA ARG A 121 -16.90 -4.89 -2.55
C ARG A 121 -15.81 -5.97 -2.38
N ASN A 122 -14.75 -5.94 -3.21
CA ASN A 122 -13.65 -6.89 -3.16
C ASN A 122 -12.29 -6.22 -2.88
N ALA A 123 -12.27 -4.94 -2.51
CA ALA A 123 -11.04 -4.31 -2.04
C ALA A 123 -10.42 -5.11 -0.88
N GLY A 124 -9.13 -5.42 -1.02
CA GLY A 124 -8.41 -6.30 -0.10
C GLY A 124 -8.17 -7.72 -0.61
N ASP A 125 -8.72 -8.12 -1.76
CA ASP A 125 -8.28 -9.32 -2.46
C ASP A 125 -6.86 -9.12 -3.01
N PHE A 126 -6.07 -10.20 -3.14
CA PHE A 126 -4.80 -10.19 -3.88
C PHE A 126 -4.97 -10.78 -5.27
N VAL A 127 -4.28 -10.19 -6.25
CA VAL A 127 -4.10 -10.79 -7.57
C VAL A 127 -2.61 -10.93 -7.89
N ALA A 128 -2.15 -12.16 -8.11
CA ALA A 128 -0.81 -12.43 -8.63
C ALA A 128 -0.79 -12.17 -10.14
N MET A 129 -0.01 -11.18 -10.58
CA MET A 129 0.09 -10.78 -11.98
C MET A 129 1.43 -11.17 -12.60
N GLY A 130 1.39 -11.54 -13.90
CA GLY A 130 2.58 -12.01 -14.60
C GLY A 130 3.18 -13.26 -13.92
N GLU A 131 4.47 -13.19 -13.60
CA GLU A 131 5.21 -14.29 -12.96
C GLU A 131 5.29 -14.18 -11.42
N SER A 132 4.54 -13.26 -10.82
CA SER A 132 4.51 -13.10 -9.37
C SER A 132 3.75 -14.25 -8.69
N ASP A 133 4.14 -14.53 -7.45
CA ASP A 133 3.52 -15.57 -6.62
C ASP A 133 3.70 -15.28 -5.13
N PHE A 134 2.92 -15.97 -4.28
CA PHE A 134 3.00 -15.92 -2.83
C PHE A 134 2.38 -17.20 -2.22
N ASN A 135 2.66 -17.46 -0.95
CA ASN A 135 2.30 -18.71 -0.28
C ASN A 135 0.79 -18.97 -0.21
N GLU A 136 -0.02 -17.95 0.06
CA GLU A 136 -1.47 -18.07 0.25
C GLU A 136 -2.19 -18.34 -1.08
N ARG A 137 -1.54 -18.16 -2.22
CA ARG A 137 -2.04 -18.61 -3.52
C ARG A 137 -1.83 -20.11 -3.69
N VAL A 138 -2.64 -20.91 -3.01
CA VAL A 138 -2.54 -22.37 -3.01
C VAL A 138 -2.91 -22.97 -4.37
N ASP A 139 -4.00 -22.49 -5.00
CA ASP A 139 -4.42 -22.88 -6.33
C ASP A 139 -3.71 -22.04 -7.40
N LYS A 140 -2.61 -22.55 -7.95
CA LYS A 140 -1.80 -21.86 -8.96
C LYS A 140 -2.50 -21.66 -10.32
N THR A 141 -3.68 -22.24 -10.53
CA THR A 141 -4.50 -21.99 -11.73
C THR A 141 -5.30 -20.69 -11.63
N LYS A 142 -5.47 -20.16 -10.42
CA LYS A 142 -6.15 -18.89 -10.15
C LYS A 142 -5.14 -17.81 -9.78
N ARG A 143 -5.34 -16.61 -10.28
CA ARG A 143 -4.52 -15.45 -9.89
C ARG A 143 -5.02 -14.79 -8.61
N LEU A 144 -6.32 -14.82 -8.37
CA LEU A 144 -7.01 -14.13 -7.28
C LEU A 144 -7.01 -14.98 -6.00
N VAL A 145 -6.66 -14.35 -4.89
CA VAL A 145 -6.82 -14.86 -3.52
C VAL A 145 -7.74 -13.90 -2.76
N GLN A 146 -8.91 -14.40 -2.39
CA GLN A 146 -9.93 -13.59 -1.72
C GLN A 146 -9.47 -13.13 -0.33
N LYS A 147 -9.93 -11.96 0.06
CA LYS A 147 -9.75 -11.43 1.41
C LYS A 147 -10.40 -12.32 2.46
N SER A 148 -9.85 -12.28 3.67
CA SER A 148 -10.34 -13.08 4.80
C SER A 148 -11.37 -12.34 5.67
N ALA A 149 -11.56 -11.03 5.46
CA ALA A 149 -12.49 -10.19 6.19
C ALA A 149 -13.71 -9.80 5.34
N GLU A 150 -14.80 -9.45 6.00
CA GLU A 150 -15.94 -8.79 5.35
C GLU A 150 -15.54 -7.46 4.75
N THR A 151 -16.28 -6.98 3.73
CA THR A 151 -15.96 -5.69 3.11
C THR A 151 -16.04 -4.53 4.11
N ALA A 152 -15.01 -3.70 4.13
CA ALA A 152 -14.95 -2.47 4.93
C ALA A 152 -15.16 -1.21 4.07
N GLU A 153 -15.44 -1.37 2.78
CA GLU A 153 -15.67 -0.24 1.88
C GLU A 153 -16.92 0.54 2.27
N VAL A 154 -16.83 1.88 2.16
CA VAL A 154 -18.00 2.75 2.27
C VAL A 154 -18.83 2.73 1.00
N GLU A 155 -20.03 3.31 1.05
CA GLU A 155 -20.90 3.41 -0.13
C GLU A 155 -20.26 4.26 -1.25
N PRO A 156 -20.57 4.00 -2.53
CA PRO A 156 -20.05 4.75 -3.67
C PRO A 156 -20.19 6.27 -3.49
N GLY A 157 -19.20 7.03 -3.94
CA GLY A 157 -19.05 8.47 -3.70
C GLY A 157 -18.27 8.81 -2.42
N GLY A 158 -18.20 7.91 -1.45
CA GLY A 158 -17.37 8.07 -0.25
C GLY A 158 -15.91 7.71 -0.50
N TRP A 159 -14.99 8.37 0.20
CA TRP A 159 -13.57 8.04 0.17
C TRP A 159 -13.27 6.82 1.05
N ASN A 160 -12.47 5.91 0.53
CA ASN A 160 -11.88 4.79 1.25
C ASN A 160 -10.38 5.01 1.39
N ALA A 161 -9.78 4.49 2.46
CA ALA A 161 -8.34 4.43 2.65
C ALA A 161 -7.83 3.01 2.41
N TYR A 162 -6.75 2.87 1.67
CA TYR A 162 -5.99 1.65 1.50
C TYR A 162 -4.61 1.83 2.08
N ASP A 163 -4.29 1.11 3.14
CA ASP A 163 -2.95 1.00 3.69
C ASP A 163 -2.36 -0.35 3.30
N ILE A 164 -1.20 -0.33 2.65
CA ILE A 164 -0.50 -1.52 2.15
C ILE A 164 0.89 -1.56 2.77
N GLU A 165 1.13 -2.52 3.66
CA GLU A 165 2.43 -2.72 4.29
C GLU A 165 3.23 -3.74 3.47
N CYS A 166 4.36 -3.31 2.90
CA CYS A 166 5.30 -4.13 2.14
C CYS A 166 6.63 -4.17 2.89
N PHE A 167 6.94 -5.27 3.58
CA PHE A 167 8.19 -5.45 4.31
C PHE A 167 8.78 -6.83 4.08
N GLY A 168 10.02 -6.88 3.56
CA GLY A 168 10.66 -8.12 3.14
C GLY A 168 9.83 -8.85 2.09
N ASP A 169 9.44 -10.08 2.36
CA ASP A 169 8.59 -10.91 1.50
C ASP A 169 7.13 -10.99 1.97
N SER A 170 6.67 -10.02 2.76
CA SER A 170 5.30 -9.97 3.28
C SER A 170 4.58 -8.71 2.84
N ILE A 171 3.31 -8.87 2.46
CA ILE A 171 2.39 -7.77 2.14
C ILE A 171 1.12 -7.92 2.97
N LYS A 172 0.68 -6.82 3.62
CA LYS A 172 -0.59 -6.76 4.32
C LYS A 172 -1.47 -5.68 3.73
N LEU A 173 -2.74 -5.96 3.58
CA LEU A 173 -3.75 -5.06 3.03
C LEU A 173 -4.75 -4.65 4.11
N PHE A 174 -4.91 -3.33 4.30
CA PHE A 174 -5.91 -2.76 5.20
C PHE A 174 -6.82 -1.82 4.41
N VAL A 175 -8.12 -2.01 4.53
CA VAL A 175 -9.12 -1.10 3.97
C VAL A 175 -9.87 -0.45 5.13
N ASN A 176 -9.85 0.89 5.21
CA ASN A 176 -10.46 1.65 6.29
C ASN A 176 -10.08 1.09 7.69
N ASP A 177 -8.78 0.91 7.93
CA ASP A 177 -8.17 0.35 9.15
C ASP A 177 -8.48 -1.13 9.44
N VAL A 178 -9.20 -1.83 8.58
CA VAL A 178 -9.51 -3.26 8.75
C VAL A 178 -8.53 -4.12 7.96
N LEU A 179 -7.81 -5.03 8.63
CA LEU A 179 -6.94 -6.00 7.97
C LEU A 179 -7.77 -6.93 7.08
N MET A 180 -7.58 -6.83 5.78
CA MET A 180 -8.28 -7.62 4.77
C MET A 180 -7.56 -8.91 4.44
N ASN A 181 -6.24 -8.83 4.22
CA ASN A 181 -5.46 -9.96 3.71
C ASN A 181 -3.98 -9.84 4.07
N VAL A 182 -3.29 -10.98 4.03
CA VAL A 182 -1.84 -11.08 4.22
C VAL A 182 -1.28 -12.01 3.14
N ALA A 183 -0.21 -11.60 2.47
CA ALA A 183 0.60 -12.45 1.60
C ALA A 183 2.00 -12.61 2.20
N THR A 184 2.55 -13.84 2.16
CA THR A 184 3.89 -14.19 2.64
C THR A 184 4.67 -14.94 1.58
N GLY A 185 6.00 -14.93 1.64
CA GLY A 185 6.84 -15.55 0.62
C GLY A 185 6.59 -14.95 -0.77
N VAL A 186 6.34 -13.65 -0.83
CA VAL A 186 6.09 -12.93 -2.08
C VAL A 186 7.35 -12.95 -2.93
N THR A 187 7.22 -13.31 -4.21
CA THR A 187 8.36 -13.48 -5.12
C THR A 187 8.92 -12.17 -5.69
N VAL A 188 8.14 -11.07 -5.61
CA VAL A 188 8.56 -9.72 -6.02
C VAL A 188 8.54 -8.81 -4.79
N THR A 189 9.70 -8.41 -4.29
CA THR A 189 9.87 -7.70 -3.00
C THR A 189 10.27 -6.24 -3.13
N SER A 190 10.43 -5.73 -4.36
CA SER A 190 10.71 -4.33 -4.68
C SER A 190 10.23 -4.02 -6.08
N GLY A 191 10.02 -2.77 -6.40
CA GLY A 191 9.60 -2.32 -7.73
C GLY A 191 8.78 -1.05 -7.66
N ASP A 192 8.15 -0.68 -8.76
CA ASP A 192 7.36 0.54 -8.83
C ASP A 192 5.96 0.30 -8.27
N ILE A 193 5.28 1.40 -7.96
CA ILE A 193 3.89 1.40 -7.49
C ILE A 193 3.02 1.91 -8.64
N ALA A 194 1.83 1.31 -8.85
CA ALA A 194 0.92 1.85 -9.85
C ALA A 194 -0.55 1.85 -9.39
N LEU A 195 -1.32 2.79 -9.95
CA LEU A 195 -2.76 2.94 -9.77
C LEU A 195 -3.43 2.52 -11.08
N GLN A 196 -4.31 1.53 -11.03
CA GLN A 196 -4.95 0.97 -12.22
C GLN A 196 -6.20 1.77 -12.63
N GLY A 197 -6.42 1.88 -13.95
CA GLY A 197 -7.67 2.33 -14.56
C GLY A 197 -8.26 1.21 -15.41
N GLU A 198 -9.44 0.70 -15.03
CA GLU A 198 -10.10 -0.42 -15.72
C GLU A 198 -11.61 -0.27 -15.80
N GLY A 199 -12.07 0.41 -16.85
CA GLY A 199 -13.46 0.42 -17.30
C GLY A 199 -14.39 1.44 -16.65
N LYS A 200 -14.14 1.91 -15.44
CA LYS A 200 -14.95 2.92 -14.74
C LYS A 200 -14.12 4.06 -14.19
N PRO A 201 -14.69 5.27 -14.12
CA PRO A 201 -13.99 6.40 -13.48
C PRO A 201 -13.63 6.08 -12.04
N THR A 202 -12.39 6.35 -11.68
CA THR A 202 -11.84 6.19 -10.33
C THR A 202 -11.07 7.45 -9.97
N GLU A 203 -11.15 7.85 -8.72
CA GLU A 203 -10.41 9.00 -8.19
C GLU A 203 -9.48 8.57 -7.07
N PHE A 204 -8.29 9.22 -7.02
CA PHE A 204 -7.27 8.96 -6.00
C PHE A 204 -6.76 10.27 -5.41
N LYS A 205 -6.39 10.26 -4.14
CA LYS A 205 -5.70 11.35 -3.45
C LYS A 205 -4.88 10.82 -2.28
N ASN A 206 -4.12 11.70 -1.62
CA ASN A 206 -3.33 11.36 -0.44
C ASN A 206 -2.45 10.12 -0.68
N VAL A 207 -1.75 10.09 -1.84
CA VAL A 207 -0.89 8.95 -2.22
C VAL A 207 0.54 9.22 -1.73
N TYR A 208 0.97 8.47 -0.72
CA TYR A 208 2.31 8.59 -0.13
C TYR A 208 2.81 7.25 0.42
N ILE A 209 4.11 7.15 0.63
CA ILE A 209 4.73 6.05 1.35
C ILE A 209 5.40 6.54 2.64
N GLU A 210 5.45 5.67 3.62
CA GLU A 210 6.29 5.80 4.80
C GLU A 210 7.41 4.76 4.73
N VAL A 211 8.65 5.22 4.86
CA VAL A 211 9.86 4.39 4.84
C VAL A 211 10.67 4.62 6.12
N LYS A 212 11.46 3.64 6.55
CA LYS A 212 12.38 3.83 7.69
C LYS A 212 13.43 4.86 7.33
N GLU A 213 13.72 5.78 8.26
CA GLU A 213 14.89 6.66 8.15
C GLU A 213 16.17 5.81 8.28
N GLU A 214 17.13 6.01 7.35
CA GLU A 214 18.46 5.38 7.39
C GLU A 214 19.34 6.00 8.48
#